data_8b69557f73c30f05b0fa50f1a9c7959d
#
_entry.id   8b69557f73c30f05b0fa50f1a9c7959d
#
_cell.length_a   1.000
_cell.length_b   1.000
_cell.length_c   1.000
_cell.angle_alpha   90.00
_cell.angle_beta   90.00
_cell.angle_gamma   90.00
#
_symmetry.space_group_name_H-M   'P 1'
#
loop_
_entity.id
_entity.type
_entity.pdbx_description
1 polymer ?
#
loop_
_entity_poly.entity_id
_entity_poly.type
_entity_poly.pdbx_seq_one_letter_code
_entity_poly.pdbx_strand_id
1 'polypeptide(L)'
;MQHRTRDLLIRQRTQSINAFRAHLAELGIVAAQGDAGVTELLAIVADEQDTRLPIDARASVIVLAAQLGALRTLIGSIEKRIKTQHRSNEVSQRVETIPGIGIIGATAIVATAADPTVFRSGRDFAAWIGLVPRQDSTGGKQKLGPISKQGDRYLRRIFVVGAIAVLRRAQENPGKYPWLTQLLARRPFKVVAVALDPDYARLAYA
;
A
#
# COMPACT_ATOMS: atom_id res chain seq x y z
N MET A 1 1.76 10.70 -12.95
CA MET A 1 1.11 11.75 -12.14
C MET A 1 -0.04 11.19 -11.29
N GLN A 2 -1.04 10.47 -11.83
CA GLN A 2 -2.23 9.94 -11.11
C GLN A 2 -1.90 9.16 -9.82
N HIS A 3 -0.91 8.29 -9.82
CA HIS A 3 -0.49 7.51 -8.65
C HIS A 3 0.03 8.40 -7.51
N ARG A 4 0.79 9.45 -7.82
CA ARG A 4 1.30 10.41 -6.81
C ARG A 4 0.16 11.22 -6.20
N THR A 5 -0.80 11.66 -7.03
CA THR A 5 -2.00 12.35 -6.55
C THR A 5 -2.85 11.45 -5.66
N ARG A 6 -3.09 10.19 -6.09
CA ARG A 6 -3.79 9.20 -5.26
C ARG A 6 -3.09 8.97 -3.92
N ASP A 7 -1.77 8.82 -3.93
CA ASP A 7 -0.98 8.63 -2.70
C ASP A 7 -1.09 9.82 -1.75
N LEU A 8 -1.07 11.05 -2.28
CA LEU A 8 -1.28 12.26 -1.49
C LEU A 8 -2.67 12.27 -0.84
N LEU A 9 -3.72 12.02 -1.61
CA LEU A 9 -5.10 12.00 -1.09
C LEU A 9 -5.33 10.91 -0.04
N ILE A 10 -4.71 9.74 -0.20
CA ILE A 10 -4.76 8.66 0.81
C ILE A 10 -4.09 9.09 2.11
N ARG A 11 -2.94 9.77 2.03
CA ARG A 11 -2.27 10.30 3.23
C ARG A 11 -3.11 11.35 3.93
N GLN A 12 -3.71 12.28 3.17
CA GLN A 12 -4.62 13.28 3.70
C GLN A 12 -5.85 12.64 4.36
N ARG A 13 -6.46 11.63 3.71
CA ARG A 13 -7.58 10.87 4.28
C ARG A 13 -7.18 10.24 5.61
N THR A 14 -6.02 9.58 5.68
CA THR A 14 -5.55 8.94 6.91
C THR A 14 -5.32 9.97 8.02
N GLN A 15 -4.73 11.10 7.70
CA GLN A 15 -4.51 12.20 8.63
C GLN A 15 -5.84 12.77 9.15
N SER A 16 -6.81 13.01 8.26
CA SER A 16 -8.15 13.49 8.62
C SER A 16 -8.91 12.48 9.48
N ILE A 17 -8.82 11.16 9.18
CA ILE A 17 -9.41 10.12 10.03
C ILE A 17 -8.81 10.13 11.43
N ASN A 18 -7.49 10.26 11.55
CA ASN A 18 -6.83 10.29 12.85
C ASN A 18 -7.25 11.54 13.66
N ALA A 19 -7.31 12.71 13.04
CA ALA A 19 -7.79 13.93 13.68
C ALA A 19 -9.26 13.80 14.11
N PHE A 20 -10.12 13.31 13.21
CA PHE A 20 -11.54 13.07 13.47
C PHE A 20 -11.75 12.14 14.68
N ARG A 21 -10.99 11.04 14.73
CA ARG A 21 -11.04 10.10 15.86
C ARG A 21 -10.51 10.72 17.15
N ALA A 22 -9.45 11.50 17.09
CA ALA A 22 -8.86 12.15 18.26
C ALA A 22 -9.85 13.14 18.90
N HIS A 23 -10.47 14.02 18.12
CA HIS A 23 -11.46 14.97 18.63
C HIS A 23 -12.69 14.31 19.24
N LEU A 24 -13.20 13.23 18.64
CA LEU A 24 -14.30 12.47 19.21
C LEU A 24 -13.91 11.72 20.49
N ALA A 25 -12.68 11.24 20.57
CA ALA A 25 -12.17 10.55 21.75
C ALA A 25 -12.04 11.49 22.97
N GLU A 26 -11.76 12.79 22.78
CA GLU A 26 -11.75 13.80 23.84
C GLU A 26 -13.15 13.93 24.52
N LEU A 27 -14.21 13.57 23.78
CA LEU A 27 -15.59 13.54 24.28
C LEU A 27 -16.05 12.13 24.71
N GLY A 28 -15.10 11.18 24.82
CA GLY A 28 -15.41 9.80 25.18
C GLY A 28 -16.07 8.98 24.06
N ILE A 29 -16.18 9.52 22.83
CA ILE A 29 -16.77 8.83 21.68
C ILE A 29 -15.67 8.07 20.95
N VAL A 30 -15.65 6.74 21.10
CA VAL A 30 -14.60 5.85 20.57
C VAL A 30 -15.26 4.74 19.75
N ALA A 31 -14.65 4.37 18.64
CA ALA A 31 -15.09 3.25 17.81
C ALA A 31 -13.91 2.35 17.42
N ALA A 32 -14.19 1.14 16.93
CA ALA A 32 -13.18 0.17 16.47
C ALA A 32 -12.30 0.74 15.36
N GLN A 33 -11.10 0.18 15.20
CA GLN A 33 -10.22 0.57 14.07
C GLN A 33 -10.78 0.07 12.73
N GLY A 34 -10.46 0.78 11.65
CA GLY A 34 -10.85 0.44 10.29
C GLY A 34 -12.05 1.25 9.78
N ASP A 35 -12.48 0.93 8.56
CA ASP A 35 -13.54 1.70 7.87
C ASP A 35 -14.90 1.59 8.56
N ALA A 36 -15.23 0.44 9.19
CA ALA A 36 -16.46 0.26 9.93
C ALA A 36 -16.58 1.24 11.11
N GLY A 37 -15.51 1.37 11.91
CA GLY A 37 -15.50 2.32 13.02
C GLY A 37 -15.54 3.79 12.57
N VAL A 38 -14.93 4.12 11.41
CA VAL A 38 -15.09 5.48 10.84
C VAL A 38 -16.53 5.73 10.41
N THR A 39 -17.21 4.73 9.85
CA THR A 39 -18.61 4.84 9.43
C THR A 39 -19.52 5.03 10.64
N GLU A 40 -19.28 4.30 11.72
CA GLU A 40 -19.98 4.46 13.00
C GLU A 40 -19.83 5.89 13.57
N LEU A 41 -18.59 6.40 13.61
CA LEU A 41 -18.32 7.76 14.09
C LEU A 41 -18.98 8.83 13.21
N LEU A 42 -19.01 8.64 11.90
CA LEU A 42 -19.71 9.53 10.98
C LEU A 42 -21.23 9.52 11.22
N ALA A 43 -21.81 8.37 11.54
CA ALA A 43 -23.24 8.26 11.88
C ALA A 43 -23.57 9.00 13.18
N ILE A 44 -22.72 8.89 14.21
CA ILE A 44 -22.88 9.63 15.48
C ILE A 44 -22.83 11.15 15.25
N VAL A 45 -21.90 11.62 14.40
CA VAL A 45 -21.79 13.05 14.10
C VAL A 45 -23.00 13.57 13.30
N ALA A 46 -23.57 12.72 12.44
CA ALA A 46 -24.75 13.05 11.64
C ALA A 46 -26.07 13.01 12.44
N ASP A 47 -26.09 12.32 13.57
CA ASP A 47 -27.27 12.24 14.44
C ASP A 47 -27.36 13.50 15.33
N GLU A 48 -28.25 14.40 14.99
CA GLU A 48 -28.49 15.64 15.75
C GLU A 48 -29.06 15.38 17.15
N GLN A 49 -29.66 14.21 17.39
CA GLN A 49 -30.23 13.82 18.69
C GLN A 49 -29.20 13.21 19.64
N ASP A 50 -28.01 12.90 19.16
CA ASP A 50 -26.95 12.34 20.00
C ASP A 50 -26.39 13.42 20.95
N THR A 51 -26.78 13.34 22.21
CA THR A 51 -26.40 14.34 23.25
C THR A 51 -24.95 14.23 23.73
N ARG A 52 -24.22 13.17 23.35
CA ARG A 52 -22.79 13.01 23.69
C ARG A 52 -21.91 14.05 23.01
N LEU A 53 -22.37 14.62 21.90
CA LEU A 53 -21.63 15.58 21.10
C LEU A 53 -22.19 17.00 21.30
N PRO A 54 -21.52 17.88 22.07
CA PRO A 54 -21.94 19.27 22.26
C PRO A 54 -22.04 20.03 20.92
N ILE A 55 -22.95 21.01 20.87
CA ILE A 55 -23.26 21.74 19.64
C ILE A 55 -22.01 22.34 18.98
N ASP A 56 -21.15 23.01 19.76
CA ASP A 56 -19.93 23.65 19.24
C ASP A 56 -18.89 22.62 18.75
N ALA A 57 -18.75 21.51 19.46
CA ALA A 57 -17.90 20.40 19.05
C ALA A 57 -18.44 19.75 17.76
N ARG A 58 -19.76 19.56 17.67
CA ARG A 58 -20.42 19.02 16.47
C ARG A 58 -20.16 19.88 15.25
N ALA A 59 -20.28 21.18 15.34
CA ALA A 59 -20.00 22.10 14.25
C ALA A 59 -18.57 21.95 13.71
N SER A 60 -17.59 21.79 14.59
CA SER A 60 -16.19 21.58 14.21
C SER A 60 -15.95 20.23 13.56
N VAL A 61 -16.53 19.17 14.10
CA VAL A 61 -16.32 17.78 13.62
C VAL A 61 -17.05 17.52 12.30
N ILE A 62 -18.21 18.16 12.04
CA ILE A 62 -18.91 18.11 10.76
C ILE A 62 -18.01 18.57 9.60
N VAL A 63 -17.19 19.59 9.79
CA VAL A 63 -16.23 20.05 8.76
C VAL A 63 -15.24 18.95 8.39
N LEU A 64 -14.71 18.21 9.39
CA LEU A 64 -13.82 17.08 9.14
C LEU A 64 -14.56 15.91 8.47
N ALA A 65 -15.80 15.64 8.84
CA ALA A 65 -16.64 14.64 8.20
C ALA A 65 -16.89 14.95 6.72
N ALA A 66 -17.21 16.20 6.39
CA ALA A 66 -17.37 16.66 5.02
C ALA A 66 -16.06 16.52 4.21
N GLN A 67 -14.92 16.90 4.79
CA GLN A 67 -13.60 16.71 4.17
C GLN A 67 -13.32 15.23 3.88
N LEU A 68 -13.62 14.34 4.82
CA LEU A 68 -13.46 12.88 4.62
C LEU A 68 -14.32 12.37 3.46
N GLY A 69 -15.56 12.85 3.34
CA GLY A 69 -16.45 12.55 2.22
C GLY A 69 -15.88 12.99 0.88
N ALA A 70 -15.39 14.23 0.81
CA ALA A 70 -14.75 14.77 -0.39
C ALA A 70 -13.50 13.98 -0.78
N LEU A 71 -12.63 13.64 0.17
CA LEU A 71 -11.43 12.84 -0.08
C LEU A 71 -11.79 11.44 -0.58
N ARG A 72 -12.81 10.78 -0.05
CA ARG A 72 -13.30 9.47 -0.55
C ARG A 72 -13.74 9.57 -2.00
N THR A 73 -14.51 10.59 -2.36
CA THR A 73 -14.97 10.83 -3.73
C THR A 73 -13.81 11.06 -4.70
N LEU A 74 -12.85 11.92 -4.32
CA LEU A 74 -11.68 12.22 -5.14
C LEU A 74 -10.79 10.98 -5.35
N ILE A 75 -10.53 10.20 -4.31
CA ILE A 75 -9.77 8.95 -4.40
C ILE A 75 -10.49 7.98 -5.36
N GLY A 76 -11.79 7.80 -5.20
CA GLY A 76 -12.60 6.92 -6.06
C GLY A 76 -12.56 7.35 -7.54
N SER A 77 -12.62 8.65 -7.80
CA SER A 77 -12.54 9.18 -9.18
C SER A 77 -11.18 8.87 -9.83
N ILE A 78 -10.08 9.06 -9.11
CA ILE A 78 -8.73 8.72 -9.60
C ILE A 78 -8.58 7.22 -9.82
N GLU A 79 -9.07 6.40 -8.88
CA GLU A 79 -9.02 4.93 -9.02
C GLU A 79 -9.83 4.44 -10.22
N LYS A 80 -10.98 5.04 -10.48
CA LYS A 80 -11.78 4.75 -11.70
C LYS A 80 -10.98 5.05 -12.97
N ARG A 81 -10.29 6.19 -13.03
CA ARG A 81 -9.42 6.56 -14.16
C ARG A 81 -8.25 5.59 -14.35
N ILE A 82 -7.59 5.20 -13.26
CA ILE A 82 -6.51 4.21 -13.28
C ILE A 82 -7.02 2.86 -13.81
N LYS A 83 -8.19 2.40 -13.34
CA LYS A 83 -8.83 1.17 -13.83
C LYS A 83 -9.17 1.24 -15.32
N THR A 84 -9.66 2.39 -15.80
CA THR A 84 -9.95 2.58 -17.24
C THR A 84 -8.66 2.51 -18.06
N GLN A 85 -7.60 3.19 -17.62
CA GLN A 85 -6.30 3.14 -18.30
C GLN A 85 -5.69 1.72 -18.30
N HIS A 86 -5.86 0.97 -17.22
CA HIS A 86 -5.42 -0.42 -17.15
C HIS A 86 -6.08 -1.30 -18.22
N ARG A 87 -7.41 -1.15 -18.41
CA ARG A 87 -8.16 -1.95 -19.39
C ARG A 87 -7.72 -1.73 -20.84
N SER A 88 -7.15 -0.57 -21.14
CA SER A 88 -6.64 -0.24 -22.48
C SER A 88 -5.12 -0.48 -22.63
N ASN A 89 -4.46 -1.05 -21.64
CA ASN A 89 -3.00 -1.24 -21.62
C ASN A 89 -2.64 -2.71 -21.41
N GLU A 90 -2.28 -3.40 -22.47
CA GLU A 90 -1.93 -4.83 -22.48
C GLU A 90 -0.74 -5.13 -21.56
N VAL A 91 0.28 -4.26 -21.52
CA VAL A 91 1.44 -4.44 -20.65
C VAL A 91 1.01 -4.40 -19.20
N SER A 92 0.14 -3.47 -18.82
CA SER A 92 -0.41 -3.39 -17.46
C SER A 92 -1.22 -4.64 -17.10
N GLN A 93 -2.00 -5.18 -18.05
CA GLN A 93 -2.76 -6.42 -17.83
C GLN A 93 -1.83 -7.63 -17.63
N ARG A 94 -0.75 -7.72 -18.41
CA ARG A 94 0.28 -8.76 -18.19
C ARG A 94 0.94 -8.64 -16.82
N VAL A 95 1.31 -7.43 -16.41
CA VAL A 95 1.93 -7.20 -15.09
C VAL A 95 0.97 -7.54 -13.94
N GLU A 96 -0.34 -7.38 -14.11
CA GLU A 96 -1.35 -7.77 -13.10
C GLU A 96 -1.39 -9.29 -12.88
N THR A 97 -0.98 -10.11 -13.85
CA THR A 97 -0.95 -11.58 -13.66
C THR A 97 0.05 -12.04 -12.59
N ILE A 98 0.99 -11.18 -12.22
CA ILE A 98 1.98 -11.47 -11.18
C ILE A 98 1.29 -11.53 -9.81
N PRO A 99 1.43 -12.64 -9.06
CA PRO A 99 0.80 -12.77 -7.76
C PRO A 99 1.17 -11.62 -6.82
N GLY A 100 0.17 -11.00 -6.20
CA GLY A 100 0.36 -9.86 -5.29
C GLY A 100 0.39 -8.49 -5.97
N ILE A 101 0.46 -8.42 -7.30
CA ILE A 101 0.35 -7.17 -8.04
C ILE A 101 -1.07 -7.03 -8.58
N GLY A 102 -1.82 -6.08 -8.05
CA GLY A 102 -3.14 -5.72 -8.58
C GLY A 102 -3.08 -4.53 -9.54
N ILE A 103 -4.23 -4.10 -10.04
CA ILE A 103 -4.38 -3.01 -11.03
C ILE A 103 -3.56 -1.76 -10.67
N ILE A 104 -3.62 -1.32 -9.41
CA ILE A 104 -2.89 -0.13 -8.95
C ILE A 104 -1.38 -0.35 -9.05
N GLY A 105 -0.91 -1.55 -8.69
CA GLY A 105 0.50 -1.92 -8.78
C GLY A 105 0.97 -2.01 -10.23
N ALA A 106 0.24 -2.73 -11.06
CA ALA A 106 0.54 -2.92 -12.48
C ALA A 106 0.64 -1.59 -13.23
N THR A 107 -0.37 -0.74 -13.07
CA THR A 107 -0.36 0.59 -13.71
C THR A 107 0.73 1.51 -13.18
N ALA A 108 1.10 1.39 -11.89
CA ALA A 108 2.19 2.16 -11.31
C ALA A 108 3.56 1.73 -11.87
N ILE A 109 3.79 0.42 -11.99
CA ILE A 109 5.00 -0.15 -12.56
C ILE A 109 5.17 0.33 -14.01
N VAL A 110 4.15 0.15 -14.84
CA VAL A 110 4.17 0.58 -16.26
C VAL A 110 4.36 2.09 -16.40
N ALA A 111 3.73 2.90 -15.54
CA ALA A 111 3.87 4.36 -15.59
C ALA A 111 5.26 4.86 -15.11
N THR A 112 5.99 4.07 -14.34
CA THR A 112 7.28 4.48 -13.76
C THR A 112 8.45 3.88 -14.55
N ALA A 113 8.33 2.62 -15.00
CA ALA A 113 9.26 1.91 -15.86
C ALA A 113 8.68 1.84 -17.28
N ALA A 114 8.51 3.00 -17.92
CA ALA A 114 7.87 3.12 -19.24
C ALA A 114 8.64 2.36 -20.35
N ASP A 115 9.96 2.29 -20.22
CA ASP A 115 10.83 1.51 -21.09
C ASP A 115 11.55 0.45 -20.25
N PRO A 116 11.10 -0.82 -20.28
CA PRO A 116 11.76 -1.90 -19.55
C PRO A 116 13.14 -2.25 -20.12
N THR A 117 13.47 -1.89 -21.37
CA THR A 117 14.74 -2.24 -22.02
C THR A 117 15.96 -1.54 -21.41
N VAL A 118 15.73 -0.47 -20.62
CA VAL A 118 16.81 0.21 -19.88
C VAL A 118 17.42 -0.66 -18.78
N PHE A 119 16.73 -1.71 -18.35
CA PHE A 119 17.22 -2.65 -17.35
C PHE A 119 17.80 -3.88 -18.05
N ARG A 120 19.00 -4.30 -17.66
CA ARG A 120 19.63 -5.51 -18.20
C ARG A 120 18.99 -6.80 -17.67
N SER A 121 18.34 -6.72 -16.52
CA SER A 121 17.73 -7.85 -15.85
C SER A 121 16.71 -7.39 -14.79
N GLY A 122 15.84 -8.28 -14.35
CA GLY A 122 14.96 -8.03 -13.21
C GLY A 122 15.72 -7.73 -11.90
N ARG A 123 17.00 -8.17 -11.79
CA ARG A 123 17.85 -7.80 -10.65
C ARG A 123 18.24 -6.32 -10.69
N ASP A 124 18.53 -5.78 -11.87
CA ASP A 124 18.80 -4.34 -12.04
C ASP A 124 17.58 -3.51 -11.72
N PHE A 125 16.40 -3.96 -12.16
CA PHE A 125 15.13 -3.34 -11.80
C PHE A 125 14.89 -3.36 -10.28
N ALA A 126 15.13 -4.51 -9.60
CA ALA A 126 15.02 -4.60 -8.14
C ALA A 126 16.04 -3.68 -7.42
N ALA A 127 17.24 -3.54 -7.94
CA ALA A 127 18.25 -2.62 -7.41
C ALA A 127 17.82 -1.15 -7.60
N TRP A 128 17.28 -0.82 -8.76
CA TRP A 128 16.76 0.51 -9.07
C TRP A 128 15.60 0.93 -8.15
N ILE A 129 14.72 -0.01 -7.79
CA ILE A 129 13.65 0.25 -6.80
C ILE A 129 14.21 0.32 -5.37
N GLY A 130 15.42 -0.21 -5.14
CA GLY A 130 16.07 -0.23 -3.83
C GLY A 130 15.64 -1.39 -2.94
N LEU A 131 15.29 -2.53 -3.54
CA LEU A 131 14.93 -3.78 -2.86
C LEU A 131 16.14 -4.71 -2.62
N VAL A 132 17.28 -4.39 -3.22
CA VAL A 132 18.51 -5.18 -3.03
C VAL A 132 19.20 -4.78 -1.72
N PRO A 133 19.69 -5.75 -0.91
CA PRO A 133 20.44 -5.48 0.29
C PRO A 133 21.71 -4.68 0.01
N ARG A 134 22.08 -3.78 0.93
CA ARG A 134 23.41 -3.15 0.92
C ARG A 134 24.45 -4.21 1.21
N GLN A 135 25.58 -4.10 0.54
CA GLN A 135 26.72 -4.96 0.81
C GLN A 135 27.74 -4.22 1.67
N ASP A 136 27.87 -4.67 2.92
CA ASP A 136 28.82 -4.12 3.90
C ASP A 136 29.97 -5.14 4.12
N SER A 137 30.56 -5.61 3.00
CA SER A 137 31.59 -6.65 3.02
C SER A 137 32.97 -6.03 3.13
N THR A 138 33.77 -6.48 4.10
CA THR A 138 35.18 -6.08 4.29
C THR A 138 36.04 -7.32 4.57
N GLY A 139 37.25 -7.35 4.04
CA GLY A 139 38.25 -8.40 4.35
C GLY A 139 37.80 -9.82 4.00
N GLY A 140 37.08 -10.02 2.89
CA GLY A 140 36.62 -11.34 2.44
C GLY A 140 35.40 -11.89 3.17
N LYS A 141 34.89 -11.20 4.20
CA LYS A 141 33.64 -11.58 4.90
C LYS A 141 32.46 -10.89 4.25
N GLN A 142 31.55 -11.67 3.66
CA GLN A 142 30.29 -11.15 3.13
C GLN A 142 29.33 -10.79 4.27
N LYS A 143 28.96 -9.51 4.34
CA LYS A 143 27.93 -9.01 5.25
C LYS A 143 26.87 -8.26 4.47
N LEU A 144 25.65 -8.83 4.44
CA LEU A 144 24.49 -8.17 3.84
C LEU A 144 23.78 -7.33 4.90
N GLY A 145 23.61 -6.06 4.61
CA GLY A 145 22.81 -5.12 5.41
C GLY A 145 21.32 -5.12 5.03
N PRO A 146 20.54 -4.15 5.54
CA PRO A 146 19.15 -3.96 5.11
C PRO A 146 19.07 -3.55 3.63
N ILE A 147 17.87 -3.61 3.04
CA ILE A 147 17.62 -3.13 1.68
C ILE A 147 18.11 -1.68 1.51
N SER A 148 18.60 -1.34 0.34
CA SER A 148 19.22 -0.03 0.07
C SER A 148 18.27 1.14 0.26
N LYS A 149 16.97 0.92 0.04
CA LYS A 149 15.89 1.92 0.05
C LYS A 149 16.12 3.10 -0.90
N GLN A 150 17.06 2.98 -1.81
CA GLN A 150 17.25 3.93 -2.89
C GLN A 150 16.19 3.74 -3.97
N GLY A 151 15.89 4.76 -4.77
CA GLY A 151 14.88 4.69 -5.80
C GLY A 151 13.44 4.97 -5.33
N ASP A 152 12.46 4.56 -6.13
CA ASP A 152 11.06 4.94 -5.93
C ASP A 152 10.42 4.29 -4.70
N ARG A 153 10.12 5.13 -3.70
CA ARG A 153 9.49 4.70 -2.44
C ARG A 153 8.08 4.16 -2.66
N TYR A 154 7.34 4.70 -3.64
CA TYR A 154 5.97 4.29 -3.89
C TYR A 154 5.92 2.89 -4.49
N LEU A 155 6.75 2.60 -5.51
CA LEU A 155 6.88 1.26 -6.08
C LEU A 155 7.34 0.24 -5.04
N ARG A 156 8.39 0.56 -4.27
CA ARG A 156 8.87 -0.34 -3.21
C ARG A 156 7.76 -0.71 -2.23
N ARG A 157 6.91 0.26 -1.82
CA ARG A 157 5.76 -0.02 -0.96
C ARG A 157 4.75 -0.94 -1.63
N ILE A 158 4.49 -0.76 -2.93
CA ILE A 158 3.57 -1.63 -3.69
C ILE A 158 4.07 -3.07 -3.68
N PHE A 159 5.34 -3.29 -3.97
CA PHE A 159 5.95 -4.62 -3.97
C PHE A 159 5.85 -5.27 -2.57
N VAL A 160 6.26 -4.57 -1.53
CA VAL A 160 6.17 -5.08 -0.15
C VAL A 160 4.74 -5.43 0.24
N VAL A 161 3.75 -4.59 -0.09
CA VAL A 161 2.34 -4.89 0.18
C VAL A 161 1.86 -6.10 -0.61
N GLY A 162 2.27 -6.22 -1.88
CA GLY A 162 1.98 -7.37 -2.73
C GLY A 162 2.55 -8.67 -2.15
N ALA A 163 3.82 -8.66 -1.76
CA ALA A 163 4.48 -9.79 -1.12
C ALA A 163 3.77 -10.21 0.20
N ILE A 164 3.38 -9.24 1.03
CA ILE A 164 2.62 -9.50 2.25
C ILE A 164 1.29 -10.18 1.94
N ALA A 165 0.58 -9.76 0.89
CA ALA A 165 -0.70 -10.36 0.51
C ALA A 165 -0.51 -11.82 0.07
N VAL A 166 0.55 -12.13 -0.69
CA VAL A 166 0.86 -13.51 -1.09
C VAL A 166 1.28 -14.37 0.10
N LEU A 167 2.09 -13.84 1.01
CA LEU A 167 2.50 -14.58 2.21
C LEU A 167 1.33 -14.92 3.11
N ARG A 168 0.35 -14.05 3.27
CA ARG A 168 -0.89 -14.35 4.01
C ARG A 168 -1.65 -15.49 3.36
N ARG A 169 -1.79 -15.47 2.02
CA ARG A 169 -2.41 -16.58 1.29
C ARG A 169 -1.62 -17.90 1.41
N ALA A 170 -0.28 -17.81 1.46
CA ALA A 170 0.56 -18.98 1.67
C ALA A 170 0.37 -19.58 3.08
N GLN A 171 0.16 -18.76 4.09
CA GLN A 171 -0.16 -19.21 5.46
C GLN A 171 -1.54 -19.88 5.53
N GLU A 172 -2.53 -19.36 4.79
CA GLU A 172 -3.88 -19.94 4.69
C GLU A 172 -3.88 -21.27 3.89
N ASN A 173 -3.00 -21.40 2.89
CA ASN A 173 -2.92 -22.54 1.98
C ASN A 173 -1.49 -23.08 1.83
N PRO A 174 -0.92 -23.72 2.89
CA PRO A 174 0.48 -24.16 2.90
C PRO A 174 0.84 -25.13 1.76
N GLY A 175 -0.10 -25.99 1.38
CA GLY A 175 0.09 -26.98 0.31
C GLY A 175 0.28 -26.36 -1.08
N LYS A 176 -0.28 -25.18 -1.33
CA LYS A 176 -0.13 -24.48 -2.61
C LYS A 176 1.22 -23.77 -2.73
N TYR A 177 1.84 -23.41 -1.61
CA TYR A 177 3.08 -22.63 -1.56
C TYR A 177 4.11 -23.28 -0.63
N PRO A 178 4.54 -24.54 -0.87
CA PRO A 178 5.39 -25.29 0.06
C PRO A 178 6.73 -24.60 0.32
N TRP A 179 7.32 -23.97 -0.70
CA TRP A 179 8.55 -23.22 -0.56
C TRP A 179 8.40 -22.01 0.40
N LEU A 180 7.31 -21.24 0.25
CA LEU A 180 7.04 -20.11 1.14
C LEU A 180 6.79 -20.55 2.57
N THR A 181 6.09 -21.64 2.76
CA THR A 181 5.83 -22.24 4.07
C THR A 181 7.14 -22.63 4.76
N GLN A 182 8.07 -23.28 4.04
CA GLN A 182 9.40 -23.61 4.57
C GLN A 182 10.23 -22.37 4.90
N LEU A 183 10.13 -21.31 4.10
CA LEU A 183 10.85 -20.06 4.35
C LEU A 183 10.29 -19.33 5.57
N LEU A 184 8.96 -19.30 5.73
CA LEU A 184 8.27 -18.72 6.89
C LEU A 184 8.58 -19.46 8.20
N ALA A 185 8.86 -20.76 8.14
CA ALA A 185 9.29 -21.53 9.31
C ALA A 185 10.71 -21.15 9.79
N ARG A 186 11.55 -20.59 8.91
CA ARG A 186 12.96 -20.28 9.20
C ARG A 186 13.23 -18.80 9.43
N ARG A 187 12.37 -17.91 8.96
CA ARG A 187 12.61 -16.47 8.96
C ARG A 187 11.34 -15.69 9.38
N PRO A 188 11.52 -14.55 10.06
CA PRO A 188 10.40 -13.68 10.42
C PRO A 188 9.61 -13.21 9.19
N PHE A 189 8.29 -13.12 9.33
CA PHE A 189 7.34 -12.78 8.25
C PHE A 189 7.78 -11.56 7.41
N LYS A 190 8.17 -10.46 8.05
CA LYS A 190 8.61 -9.24 7.34
C LYS A 190 9.92 -9.43 6.55
N VAL A 191 10.80 -10.31 7.04
CA VAL A 191 12.04 -10.63 6.32
C VAL A 191 11.74 -11.44 5.08
N VAL A 192 10.81 -12.39 5.18
CA VAL A 192 10.34 -13.17 4.02
C VAL A 192 9.64 -12.28 2.99
N ALA A 193 8.80 -11.33 3.43
CA ALA A 193 8.17 -10.37 2.54
C ALA A 193 9.20 -9.58 1.72
N VAL A 194 10.21 -9.04 2.38
CA VAL A 194 11.28 -8.30 1.70
C VAL A 194 12.14 -9.20 0.81
N ALA A 195 12.32 -10.48 1.14
CA ALA A 195 13.07 -11.43 0.31
C ALA A 195 12.31 -11.82 -0.98
N LEU A 196 10.97 -11.81 -0.93
CA LEU A 196 10.11 -12.06 -2.09
C LEU A 196 10.08 -10.90 -3.09
N ASP A 197 10.26 -9.66 -2.62
CA ASP A 197 10.14 -8.46 -3.44
C ASP A 197 11.08 -8.44 -4.66
N PRO A 198 12.38 -8.84 -4.57
CA PRO A 198 13.27 -8.92 -5.72
C PRO A 198 12.81 -9.92 -6.77
N ASP A 199 12.19 -11.04 -6.38
CA ASP A 199 11.69 -12.05 -7.31
C ASP A 199 10.43 -11.54 -8.03
N TYR A 200 9.55 -10.80 -7.35
CA TYR A 200 8.43 -10.10 -8.02
C TYR A 200 8.91 -9.01 -8.96
N ALA A 201 9.93 -8.25 -8.59
CA ALA A 201 10.51 -7.26 -9.46
C ALA A 201 11.10 -7.90 -10.74
N ARG A 202 11.70 -9.10 -10.63
CA ARG A 202 12.17 -9.88 -11.79
C ARG A 202 11.04 -10.34 -12.69
N LEU A 203 9.93 -10.84 -12.10
CA LEU A 203 8.75 -11.26 -12.86
C LEU A 203 8.06 -10.09 -13.56
N ALA A 204 8.03 -8.92 -12.93
CA ALA A 204 7.47 -7.71 -13.54
C ALA A 204 8.30 -7.18 -14.72
N TYR A 205 9.57 -7.57 -14.79
CA TYR A 205 10.48 -7.21 -15.86
C TYR A 205 10.42 -8.20 -17.05
N ALA A 206 10.15 -9.49 -16.82
CA ALA A 206 10.07 -10.53 -17.83
C ALA A 206 8.80 -10.39 -18.70
#